data_50864d5bac196b602d51904adad84f40
#
_entry.id   50864d5bac196b602d51904adad84f40
#
_cell.length_a   1.000
_cell.length_b   1.000
_cell.length_c   1.000
_cell.angle_alpha   90.00
_cell.angle_beta   90.00
_cell.angle_gamma   90.00
#
_symmetry.space_group_name_H-M   'P 1'
#
loop_
_entity.id
_entity.type
_entity.pdbx_description
1 polymer ?
#
loop_
_entity_poly.entity_id
_entity_poly.type
_entity_poly.pdbx_seq_one_letter_code
_entity_poly.pdbx_strand_id
1 'polypeptide(L)'
;SYREEKSQNIYCIADKGRLMKMPFGGMSLLDYAINGILALSTVCLKKQDKIGLLSFSHKVNTVLAADKKPIQREYILQSLYSEKTSFTESNFESLYTEIRKKIKQRSLLILFTNFESHTGLNRQLNYLRSIARHHLLLVIFFENTELNKLSFATANSVEDVYIKTIAEKFVFEKKRVVKELQKYGIHCVLTSPKQLSVNAINKYLELKARQAI
;
A
#
# COMPACT_ATOMS: atom_id res chain seq x y z
N SER A 1 19.15 2.58 29.97
CA SER A 1 18.31 3.74 29.65
C SER A 1 17.11 3.24 28.89
N TYR A 2 15.96 3.10 29.56
CA TYR A 2 14.66 2.85 28.91
C TYR A 2 14.33 4.12 28.10
N ARG A 3 14.54 4.08 26.78
CA ARG A 3 13.93 5.07 25.91
C ARG A 3 12.46 4.71 25.81
N GLU A 4 11.57 5.52 26.36
CA GLU A 4 10.15 5.44 26.06
C GLU A 4 9.99 5.59 24.56
N GLU A 5 9.59 4.52 23.86
CA GLU A 5 9.19 4.59 22.46
C GLU A 5 7.95 5.49 22.41
N LYS A 6 8.08 6.68 21.83
CA LYS A 6 6.94 7.57 21.64
C LYS A 6 5.89 6.91 20.79
N SER A 7 4.63 6.95 21.25
CA SER A 7 3.49 6.50 20.48
C SER A 7 3.38 7.29 19.16
N GLN A 8 3.39 6.61 18.04
CA GLN A 8 3.34 7.20 16.70
C GLN A 8 1.93 7.15 16.13
N ASN A 9 1.61 8.10 15.25
CA ASN A 9 0.36 8.09 14.49
C ASN A 9 0.59 7.37 13.17
N ILE A 10 -0.19 6.31 12.94
CA ILE A 10 -0.10 5.45 11.76
C ILE A 10 -1.48 5.39 11.12
N TYR A 11 -1.55 5.59 9.82
CA TYR A 11 -2.76 5.44 9.04
C TYR A 11 -2.54 4.43 7.93
N CYS A 12 -3.35 3.38 7.90
CA CYS A 12 -3.47 2.51 6.75
C CYS A 12 -4.46 3.11 5.76
N ILE A 13 -4.11 3.11 4.49
CA ILE A 13 -4.91 3.67 3.40
C ILE A 13 -5.16 2.56 2.39
N ALA A 14 -6.42 2.15 2.24
CA ALA A 14 -6.85 1.12 1.29
C ALA A 14 -7.36 1.76 0.00
N ASP A 15 -6.65 1.53 -1.09
CA ASP A 15 -7.13 1.83 -2.44
C ASP A 15 -8.14 0.77 -2.86
N LYS A 16 -9.35 1.20 -3.26
CA LYS A 16 -10.44 0.34 -3.72
C LYS A 16 -10.72 0.47 -5.21
N GLY A 17 -9.86 1.15 -5.94
CA GLY A 17 -10.02 1.34 -7.37
C GLY A 17 -9.88 0.05 -8.18
N ARG A 18 -10.14 0.16 -9.48
CA ARG A 18 -10.21 -1.00 -10.40
C ARG A 18 -8.97 -1.90 -10.38
N LEU A 19 -7.77 -1.34 -10.17
CA LEU A 19 -6.52 -2.11 -10.15
C LEU A 19 -6.42 -3.06 -8.95
N MET A 20 -7.14 -2.77 -7.87
CA MET A 20 -7.19 -3.62 -6.68
C MET A 20 -8.20 -4.78 -6.80
N LYS A 21 -8.96 -4.82 -7.89
CA LYS A 21 -9.88 -5.91 -8.21
C LYS A 21 -9.19 -7.12 -8.82
N MET A 22 -7.96 -6.98 -9.29
CA MET A 22 -7.21 -8.07 -9.93
C MET A 22 -7.25 -9.33 -9.05
N PRO A 23 -7.66 -10.48 -9.62
CA PRO A 23 -7.73 -11.73 -8.87
C PRO A 23 -6.34 -12.35 -8.70
N PHE A 24 -6.12 -12.95 -7.54
CA PHE A 24 -4.95 -13.75 -7.25
C PHE A 24 -5.32 -14.85 -6.24
N GLY A 25 -5.14 -16.12 -6.59
CA GLY A 25 -5.42 -17.23 -5.69
C GLY A 25 -6.86 -17.25 -5.13
N GLY A 26 -7.86 -16.86 -5.92
CA GLY A 26 -9.27 -16.83 -5.53
C GLY A 26 -9.72 -15.59 -4.73
N MET A 27 -8.82 -14.64 -4.46
CA MET A 27 -9.09 -13.39 -3.76
C MET A 27 -8.68 -12.19 -4.60
N SER A 28 -9.25 -11.02 -4.37
CA SER A 28 -8.79 -9.77 -4.99
C SER A 28 -7.55 -9.22 -4.27
N LEU A 29 -6.80 -8.32 -4.92
CA LEU A 29 -5.69 -7.62 -4.25
C LEU A 29 -6.19 -6.79 -3.07
N LEU A 30 -7.41 -6.26 -3.12
CA LEU A 30 -8.03 -5.58 -1.98
C LEU A 30 -8.20 -6.51 -0.79
N ASP A 31 -8.62 -7.77 -1.00
CA ASP A 31 -8.77 -8.74 0.09
C ASP A 31 -7.43 -8.99 0.80
N TYR A 32 -6.35 -9.12 0.04
CA TYR A 32 -5.00 -9.24 0.60
C TYR A 32 -4.60 -7.97 1.36
N ALA A 33 -4.90 -6.79 0.84
CA ALA A 33 -4.64 -5.52 1.53
C ALA A 33 -5.42 -5.42 2.84
N ILE A 34 -6.68 -5.81 2.87
CA ILE A 34 -7.52 -5.86 4.09
C ILE A 34 -6.88 -6.78 5.13
N ASN A 35 -6.47 -7.98 4.75
CA ASN A 35 -5.79 -8.90 5.66
C ASN A 35 -4.47 -8.31 6.18
N GLY A 36 -3.70 -7.65 5.32
CA GLY A 36 -2.46 -6.96 5.70
C GLY A 36 -2.71 -5.81 6.69
N ILE A 37 -3.73 -5.00 6.47
CA ILE A 37 -4.12 -3.91 7.36
C ILE A 37 -4.52 -4.43 8.74
N LEU A 38 -5.33 -5.51 8.80
CA LEU A 38 -5.75 -6.11 10.06
C LEU A 38 -4.56 -6.69 10.85
N ALA A 39 -3.65 -7.38 10.16
CA ALA A 39 -2.43 -7.92 10.78
C ALA A 39 -1.53 -6.79 11.31
N LEU A 40 -1.31 -5.77 10.50
CA LEU A 40 -0.51 -4.60 10.87
C LEU A 40 -1.13 -3.83 12.03
N SER A 41 -2.46 -3.64 12.05
CA SER A 41 -3.18 -2.99 13.14
C SER A 41 -2.94 -3.70 14.49
N THR A 42 -2.94 -5.03 14.47
CA THR A 42 -2.64 -5.83 15.67
C THR A 42 -1.22 -5.55 16.19
N VAL A 43 -0.24 -5.48 15.30
CA VAL A 43 1.15 -5.21 15.67
C VAL A 43 1.33 -3.77 16.17
N CYS A 44 0.73 -2.78 15.50
CA CYS A 44 0.80 -1.37 15.89
C CYS A 44 0.21 -1.16 17.30
N LEU A 45 -0.95 -1.74 17.59
CA LEU A 45 -1.57 -1.63 18.91
C LEU A 45 -0.74 -2.30 20.02
N LYS A 46 -0.12 -3.46 19.72
CA LYS A 46 0.83 -4.11 20.66
C LYS A 46 2.06 -3.25 20.93
N LYS A 47 2.49 -2.46 19.95
CA LYS A 47 3.59 -1.48 20.08
C LYS A 47 3.15 -0.14 20.71
N GLN A 48 1.90 -0.04 21.16
CA GLN A 48 1.31 1.17 21.73
C GLN A 48 1.27 2.37 20.76
N ASP A 49 1.28 2.11 19.46
CA ASP A 49 1.06 3.12 18.45
C ASP A 49 -0.44 3.36 18.21
N LYS A 50 -0.75 4.55 17.71
CA LYS A 50 -2.11 4.91 17.31
C LYS A 50 -2.30 4.50 15.87
N ILE A 51 -3.35 3.74 15.57
CA ILE A 51 -3.66 3.28 14.21
C ILE A 51 -5.01 3.80 13.76
N GLY A 52 -5.04 4.38 12.54
CA GLY A 52 -6.24 4.85 11.86
C GLY A 52 -6.37 4.21 10.48
N LEU A 53 -7.48 4.51 9.81
CA LEU A 53 -7.82 3.94 8.51
C LEU A 53 -8.42 5.00 7.59
N LEU A 54 -8.01 4.97 6.32
CA LEU A 54 -8.72 5.60 5.22
C LEU A 54 -9.00 4.56 4.14
N SER A 55 -10.13 4.68 3.45
CA SER A 55 -10.37 3.97 2.20
C SER A 55 -10.85 4.91 1.12
N PHE A 56 -10.42 4.70 -0.11
CA PHE A 56 -10.78 5.55 -1.23
C PHE A 56 -10.87 4.79 -2.55
N SER A 57 -11.65 5.37 -3.46
CA SER A 57 -11.70 5.02 -4.87
C SER A 57 -11.79 6.34 -5.67
N HIS A 58 -12.90 6.66 -6.32
CA HIS A 58 -13.12 7.98 -6.93
C HIS A 58 -13.26 9.12 -5.88
N LYS A 59 -13.56 8.77 -4.63
CA LYS A 59 -13.60 9.64 -3.45
C LYS A 59 -13.14 8.87 -2.22
N VAL A 60 -12.83 9.58 -1.14
CA VAL A 60 -12.59 8.96 0.16
C VAL A 60 -13.93 8.55 0.76
N ASN A 61 -14.05 7.27 1.12
CA ASN A 61 -15.28 6.68 1.65
C ASN A 61 -15.25 6.56 3.17
N THR A 62 -14.11 6.12 3.72
CA THR A 62 -13.95 5.86 5.15
C THR A 62 -12.80 6.67 5.68
N VAL A 63 -13.00 7.31 6.82
CA VAL A 63 -11.95 7.96 7.62
C VAL A 63 -12.16 7.59 9.07
N LEU A 64 -11.24 6.82 9.64
CA LEU A 64 -11.21 6.47 11.05
C LEU A 64 -9.96 7.09 11.67
N ALA A 65 -10.14 7.98 12.64
CA ALA A 65 -9.03 8.65 13.31
C ALA A 65 -8.14 7.66 14.05
N ALA A 66 -6.83 7.94 14.10
CA ALA A 66 -5.87 7.07 14.77
C ALA A 66 -6.09 7.07 16.30
N ASP A 67 -6.20 5.89 16.87
CA ASP A 67 -6.32 5.66 18.30
C ASP A 67 -5.51 4.41 18.70
N LYS A 68 -5.07 4.33 19.96
CA LYS A 68 -4.33 3.19 20.52
C LYS A 68 -5.17 2.27 21.41
N LYS A 69 -6.45 2.57 21.58
CA LYS A 69 -7.34 1.73 22.40
C LYS A 69 -7.49 0.34 21.76
N PRO A 70 -7.54 -0.75 22.54
CA PRO A 70 -7.68 -2.10 22.02
C PRO A 70 -8.89 -2.29 21.09
N ILE A 71 -10.00 -1.57 21.34
CA ILE A 71 -11.22 -1.60 20.52
C ILE A 71 -11.01 -1.06 19.11
N GLN A 72 -9.94 -0.30 18.87
CA GLN A 72 -9.66 0.30 17.56
C GLN A 72 -9.54 -0.76 16.46
N ARG A 73 -8.97 -1.92 16.77
CA ARG A 73 -8.88 -3.02 15.81
C ARG A 73 -10.26 -3.48 15.34
N GLU A 74 -11.23 -3.53 16.25
CA GLU A 74 -12.60 -3.90 15.92
C GLU A 74 -13.26 -2.85 15.01
N TYR A 75 -13.05 -1.57 15.28
CA TYR A 75 -13.55 -0.50 14.41
C TYR A 75 -12.93 -0.56 13.01
N ILE A 76 -11.64 -0.88 12.90
CA ILE A 76 -10.98 -1.10 11.60
C ILE A 76 -11.59 -2.30 10.90
N LEU A 77 -11.77 -3.42 11.60
CA LEU A 77 -12.39 -4.62 11.03
C LEU A 77 -13.79 -4.34 10.50
N GLN A 78 -14.64 -3.69 11.29
CA GLN A 78 -16.01 -3.32 10.89
C GLN A 78 -16.00 -2.39 9.68
N SER A 79 -15.09 -1.41 9.65
CA SER A 79 -14.96 -0.48 8.53
C SER A 79 -14.55 -1.19 7.24
N LEU A 80 -13.65 -2.18 7.33
CA LEU A 80 -13.14 -2.93 6.18
C LEU A 80 -14.09 -4.07 5.74
N TYR A 81 -14.92 -4.56 6.63
CA TYR A 81 -15.80 -5.71 6.33
C TYR A 81 -16.75 -5.44 5.16
N SER A 82 -17.24 -4.22 5.02
CA SER A 82 -18.15 -3.80 3.95
C SER A 82 -17.42 -3.29 2.68
N GLU A 83 -16.08 -3.20 2.72
CA GLU A 83 -15.33 -2.63 1.63
C GLU A 83 -15.27 -3.56 0.41
N LYS A 84 -15.58 -3.01 -0.74
CA LYS A 84 -15.52 -3.70 -2.04
C LYS A 84 -14.77 -2.85 -3.04
N THR A 85 -14.10 -3.51 -3.98
CA THR A 85 -13.48 -2.82 -5.11
C THR A 85 -14.53 -2.13 -5.96
N SER A 86 -14.21 -0.94 -6.45
CA SER A 86 -15.01 -0.25 -7.46
C SER A 86 -14.42 -0.45 -8.85
N PHE A 87 -15.22 -0.26 -9.90
CA PHE A 87 -14.74 -0.26 -11.27
C PHE A 87 -14.12 1.09 -11.69
N THR A 88 -14.17 2.07 -10.82
CA THR A 88 -13.65 3.42 -11.07
C THR A 88 -12.14 3.48 -10.85
N GLU A 89 -11.49 4.44 -11.50
CA GLU A 89 -10.10 4.77 -11.18
C GLU A 89 -10.00 5.44 -9.82
N SER A 90 -8.85 5.22 -9.17
CA SER A 90 -8.54 5.81 -7.88
C SER A 90 -8.20 7.29 -8.03
N ASN A 91 -8.86 8.14 -7.25
CA ASN A 91 -8.66 9.58 -7.27
C ASN A 91 -7.69 10.01 -6.15
N PHE A 92 -6.43 10.15 -6.49
CA PHE A 92 -5.38 10.54 -5.54
C PHE A 92 -5.46 12.03 -5.14
N GLU A 93 -6.10 12.87 -5.94
CA GLU A 93 -6.39 14.25 -5.57
C GLU A 93 -7.38 14.31 -4.41
N SER A 94 -8.46 13.54 -4.49
CA SER A 94 -9.41 13.38 -3.39
C SER A 94 -8.75 12.85 -2.12
N LEU A 95 -7.90 11.83 -2.25
CA LEU A 95 -7.12 11.30 -1.13
C LEU A 95 -6.23 12.36 -0.49
N TYR A 96 -5.43 13.09 -1.29
CA TYR A 96 -4.57 14.16 -0.81
C TYR A 96 -5.35 15.24 -0.06
N THR A 97 -6.49 15.66 -0.62
CA THR A 97 -7.35 16.68 -0.02
C THR A 97 -7.88 16.25 1.35
N GLU A 98 -8.35 15.01 1.48
CA GLU A 98 -8.85 14.49 2.76
C GLU A 98 -7.73 14.26 3.78
N ILE A 99 -6.57 13.78 3.39
CA ILE A 99 -5.40 13.68 4.28
C ILE A 99 -5.07 15.06 4.85
N ARG A 100 -5.00 16.09 4.01
CA ARG A 100 -4.74 17.46 4.47
C ARG A 100 -5.78 18.01 5.43
N LYS A 101 -7.04 17.66 5.24
CA LYS A 101 -8.13 18.08 6.13
C LYS A 101 -8.11 17.35 7.46
N LYS A 102 -7.86 16.05 7.46
CA LYS A 102 -8.10 15.16 8.61
C LYS A 102 -6.86 14.82 9.41
N ILE A 103 -5.68 14.75 8.78
CA ILE A 103 -4.44 14.35 9.43
C ILE A 103 -3.53 15.57 9.56
N LYS A 104 -3.52 16.20 10.74
CA LYS A 104 -2.77 17.43 10.98
C LYS A 104 -1.37 17.19 11.52
N GLN A 105 -1.16 16.10 12.24
CA GLN A 105 0.14 15.74 12.79
C GLN A 105 0.91 14.89 11.78
N ARG A 106 2.24 15.06 11.74
CA ARG A 106 3.11 14.17 10.96
C ARG A 106 2.88 12.74 11.40
N SER A 107 2.59 11.88 10.44
CA SER A 107 2.18 10.49 10.65
C SER A 107 2.87 9.58 9.65
N LEU A 108 2.95 8.29 9.95
CA LEU A 108 3.24 7.27 8.94
C LEU A 108 1.96 6.93 8.19
N LEU A 109 1.95 7.14 6.90
CA LEU A 109 0.86 6.77 6.01
C LEU A 109 1.29 5.55 5.19
N ILE A 110 0.56 4.46 5.32
CA ILE A 110 0.83 3.20 4.62
C ILE A 110 -0.26 2.99 3.58
N LEU A 111 0.08 3.26 2.33
CA LEU A 111 -0.83 3.19 1.19
C LEU A 111 -0.73 1.82 0.53
N PHE A 112 -1.83 1.06 0.56
CA PHE A 112 -2.01 -0.19 -0.14
C PHE A 112 -2.71 0.08 -1.47
N THR A 113 -1.99 -0.04 -2.56
CA THR A 113 -2.46 0.28 -3.92
C THR A 113 -1.84 -0.65 -4.94
N ASN A 114 -2.06 -0.40 -6.21
CA ASN A 114 -1.35 -1.06 -7.29
C ASN A 114 -1.06 -0.08 -8.45
N PHE A 115 0.09 -0.27 -9.10
CA PHE A 115 0.46 0.44 -10.32
C PHE A 115 0.88 -0.58 -11.37
N GLU A 116 0.25 -0.56 -12.53
CA GLU A 116 0.60 -1.46 -13.63
C GLU A 116 1.85 -1.00 -14.38
N SER A 117 2.06 0.32 -14.46
CA SER A 117 3.15 0.91 -15.23
C SER A 117 3.68 2.20 -14.62
N HIS A 118 4.86 2.59 -15.05
CA HIS A 118 5.44 3.89 -14.72
C HIS A 118 4.55 5.06 -15.17
N THR A 119 3.90 4.95 -16.33
CA THR A 119 2.96 5.97 -16.81
C THR A 119 1.74 6.10 -15.89
N GLY A 120 1.23 4.99 -15.37
CA GLY A 120 0.15 4.99 -14.37
C GLY A 120 0.55 5.71 -13.09
N LEU A 121 1.77 5.45 -12.59
CA LEU A 121 2.33 6.16 -11.45
C LEU A 121 2.46 7.67 -11.71
N ASN A 122 3.00 8.07 -12.86
CA ASN A 122 3.29 9.48 -13.15
C ASN A 122 2.07 10.38 -13.07
N ARG A 123 0.88 9.86 -13.41
CA ARG A 123 -0.38 10.60 -13.25
C ARG A 123 -0.69 10.94 -11.79
N GLN A 124 -0.24 10.12 -10.85
CA GLN A 124 -0.53 10.25 -9.42
C GLN A 124 0.64 10.83 -8.62
N LEU A 125 1.82 10.90 -9.22
CA LEU A 125 3.08 11.18 -8.53
C LEU A 125 3.09 12.54 -7.83
N ASN A 126 2.47 13.56 -8.41
CA ASN A 126 2.41 14.88 -7.80
C ASN A 126 1.65 14.88 -6.47
N TYR A 127 0.56 14.11 -6.37
CA TYR A 127 -0.21 13.97 -5.14
C TYR A 127 0.56 13.17 -4.09
N LEU A 128 1.22 12.06 -4.50
CA LEU A 128 2.07 11.27 -3.61
C LEU A 128 3.24 12.10 -3.04
N ARG A 129 3.90 12.88 -3.87
CA ARG A 129 4.96 13.82 -3.45
C ARG A 129 4.43 14.86 -2.47
N SER A 130 3.26 15.41 -2.73
CA SER A 130 2.62 16.40 -1.85
C SER A 130 2.26 15.81 -0.48
N ILE A 131 1.81 14.56 -0.44
CA ILE A 131 1.59 13.82 0.81
C ILE A 131 2.93 13.59 1.54
N ALA A 132 3.95 13.13 0.82
CA ALA A 132 5.27 12.80 1.39
C ALA A 132 6.03 14.01 1.96
N ARG A 133 5.67 15.24 1.57
CA ARG A 133 6.24 16.47 2.16
C ARG A 133 5.82 16.67 3.62
N HIS A 134 4.65 16.20 4.01
CA HIS A 134 4.07 16.44 5.32
C HIS A 134 4.05 15.20 6.22
N HIS A 135 4.09 14.02 5.62
CA HIS A 135 4.00 12.74 6.28
C HIS A 135 5.10 11.79 5.82
N LEU A 136 5.39 10.76 6.59
CA LEU A 136 6.20 9.66 6.11
C LEU A 136 5.29 8.75 5.29
N LEU A 137 5.55 8.63 3.98
CA LEU A 137 4.73 7.83 3.07
C LEU A 137 5.43 6.51 2.75
N LEU A 138 4.73 5.41 3.00
CA LEU A 138 5.07 4.06 2.57
C LEU A 138 4.02 3.57 1.57
N VAL A 139 4.44 3.26 0.36
CA VAL A 139 3.57 2.70 -0.68
C VAL A 139 3.83 1.21 -0.80
N ILE A 140 2.80 0.40 -0.61
CA ILE A 140 2.84 -1.06 -0.77
C ILE A 140 2.01 -1.42 -1.99
N PHE A 141 2.62 -2.09 -2.95
CA PHE A 141 1.96 -2.51 -4.18
C PHE A 141 2.43 -3.88 -4.63
N PHE A 142 1.73 -4.45 -5.59
CA PHE A 142 1.82 -5.87 -5.88
C PHE A 142 2.66 -6.16 -7.12
N GLU A 143 3.51 -7.17 -7.04
CA GLU A 143 4.09 -7.85 -8.19
C GLU A 143 3.11 -8.90 -8.73
N ASN A 144 3.20 -9.17 -10.02
CA ASN A 144 2.49 -10.28 -10.63
C ASN A 144 3.42 -11.51 -10.64
N THR A 145 3.17 -12.44 -9.73
CA THR A 145 4.01 -13.63 -9.57
C THR A 145 3.94 -14.59 -10.76
N GLU A 146 2.86 -14.60 -11.52
CA GLU A 146 2.73 -15.40 -12.73
C GLU A 146 3.61 -14.83 -13.85
N LEU A 147 3.56 -13.51 -14.05
CA LEU A 147 4.44 -12.85 -15.02
C LEU A 147 5.91 -12.97 -14.61
N ASN A 148 6.22 -12.91 -13.33
CA ASN A 148 7.59 -13.16 -12.85
C ASN A 148 8.07 -14.56 -13.24
N LYS A 149 7.26 -15.61 -13.05
CA LYS A 149 7.61 -16.97 -13.48
C LYS A 149 7.82 -17.06 -14.97
N LEU A 150 6.94 -16.46 -15.78
CA LEU A 150 7.05 -16.45 -17.24
C LEU A 150 8.30 -15.72 -17.72
N SER A 151 8.73 -14.65 -17.04
CA SER A 151 9.96 -13.92 -17.40
C SER A 151 11.24 -14.74 -17.24
N PHE A 152 11.24 -15.74 -16.34
CA PHE A 152 12.35 -16.65 -16.11
C PHE A 152 12.21 -17.99 -16.84
N ALA A 153 11.06 -18.26 -17.46
CA ALA A 153 10.82 -19.53 -18.15
C ALA A 153 11.73 -19.71 -19.38
N THR A 154 12.07 -20.95 -19.68
CA THR A 154 12.81 -21.30 -20.91
C THR A 154 11.87 -21.18 -22.09
N ALA A 155 12.27 -20.43 -23.11
CA ALA A 155 11.50 -20.28 -24.35
C ALA A 155 11.90 -21.38 -25.35
N ASN A 156 10.95 -22.20 -25.75
CA ASN A 156 11.16 -23.31 -26.70
C ASN A 156 10.50 -23.08 -28.06
N SER A 157 9.70 -22.02 -28.19
CA SER A 157 9.00 -21.63 -29.40
C SER A 157 9.05 -20.11 -29.61
N VAL A 158 8.68 -19.65 -30.81
CA VAL A 158 8.55 -18.20 -31.08
C VAL A 158 7.46 -17.57 -30.23
N GLU A 159 6.37 -18.28 -29.98
CA GLU A 159 5.30 -17.84 -29.09
C GLU A 159 5.79 -17.68 -27.65
N ASP A 160 6.59 -18.63 -27.15
CA ASP A 160 7.19 -18.53 -25.81
C ASP A 160 8.10 -17.31 -25.67
N VAL A 161 8.90 -17.00 -26.71
CA VAL A 161 9.76 -15.82 -26.75
C VAL A 161 8.93 -14.54 -26.66
N TYR A 162 7.81 -14.48 -27.38
CA TYR A 162 6.91 -13.33 -27.34
C TYR A 162 6.27 -13.13 -25.96
N ILE A 163 5.72 -14.20 -25.38
CA ILE A 163 5.12 -14.19 -24.03
C ILE A 163 6.16 -13.76 -22.97
N LYS A 164 7.36 -14.34 -23.05
CA LYS A 164 8.47 -13.99 -22.15
C LYS A 164 8.84 -12.51 -22.25
N THR A 165 8.96 -11.99 -23.46
CA THR A 165 9.31 -10.58 -23.71
C THR A 165 8.27 -9.64 -23.10
N ILE A 166 6.97 -9.96 -23.22
CA ILE A 166 5.89 -9.19 -22.59
C ILE A 166 5.99 -9.27 -21.07
N ALA A 167 6.21 -10.47 -20.51
CA ALA A 167 6.36 -10.65 -19.06
C ALA A 167 7.54 -9.85 -18.50
N GLU A 168 8.69 -9.89 -19.17
CA GLU A 168 9.88 -9.10 -18.81
C GLU A 168 9.60 -7.60 -18.81
N LYS A 169 8.84 -7.11 -19.80
CA LYS A 169 8.42 -5.70 -19.86
C LYS A 169 7.60 -5.31 -18.63
N PHE A 170 6.60 -6.11 -18.24
CA PHE A 170 5.78 -5.83 -17.05
C PHE A 170 6.61 -5.85 -15.76
N VAL A 171 7.51 -6.82 -15.60
CA VAL A 171 8.42 -6.88 -14.45
C VAL A 171 9.33 -5.64 -14.40
N PHE A 172 9.84 -5.22 -15.55
CA PHE A 172 10.67 -4.02 -15.67
C PHE A 172 9.90 -2.74 -15.30
N GLU A 173 8.64 -2.60 -15.75
CA GLU A 173 7.79 -1.45 -15.40
C GLU A 173 7.57 -1.35 -13.88
N LYS A 174 7.34 -2.47 -13.19
CA LYS A 174 7.23 -2.48 -11.72
C LYS A 174 8.52 -1.99 -11.03
N LYS A 175 9.68 -2.40 -11.51
CA LYS A 175 10.98 -1.92 -11.00
C LYS A 175 11.18 -0.42 -11.26
N ARG A 176 10.71 0.09 -12.39
CA ARG A 176 10.72 1.53 -12.68
C ARG A 176 9.86 2.31 -11.70
N VAL A 177 8.68 1.81 -11.35
CA VAL A 177 7.80 2.40 -10.34
C VAL A 177 8.54 2.50 -8.99
N VAL A 178 9.21 1.44 -8.55
CA VAL A 178 10.01 1.45 -7.31
C VAL A 178 11.06 2.55 -7.35
N LYS A 179 11.86 2.60 -8.41
CA LYS A 179 12.93 3.60 -8.55
C LYS A 179 12.40 5.04 -8.55
N GLU A 180 11.27 5.27 -9.23
CA GLU A 180 10.69 6.61 -9.29
C GLU A 180 10.15 7.06 -7.92
N LEU A 181 9.49 6.19 -7.17
CA LEU A 181 9.05 6.50 -5.81
C LEU A 181 10.24 6.82 -4.88
N GLN A 182 11.28 5.98 -4.91
CA GLN A 182 12.49 6.16 -4.10
C GLN A 182 13.22 7.46 -4.40
N LYS A 183 13.26 7.90 -5.65
CA LYS A 183 13.84 9.17 -6.09
C LYS A 183 13.26 10.38 -5.34
N TYR A 184 12.00 10.31 -4.95
CA TYR A 184 11.32 11.37 -4.20
C TYR A 184 11.26 11.10 -2.69
N GLY A 185 12.05 10.17 -2.18
CA GLY A 185 12.08 9.84 -0.75
C GLY A 185 10.83 9.11 -0.25
N ILE A 186 10.03 8.55 -1.16
CA ILE A 186 8.86 7.75 -0.81
C ILE A 186 9.30 6.31 -0.59
N HIS A 187 9.05 5.79 0.61
CA HIS A 187 9.31 4.38 0.90
C HIS A 187 8.33 3.51 0.12
N CYS A 188 8.82 2.39 -0.39
CA CYS A 188 7.94 1.46 -1.11
C CYS A 188 8.32 0.00 -0.86
N VAL A 189 7.33 -0.86 -0.96
CA VAL A 189 7.45 -2.31 -0.92
C VAL A 189 6.69 -2.88 -2.10
N LEU A 190 7.40 -3.56 -2.98
CA LEU A 190 6.85 -4.38 -4.04
C LEU A 190 6.81 -5.83 -3.54
N THR A 191 5.64 -6.42 -3.46
CA THR A 191 5.45 -7.72 -2.82
C THR A 191 4.46 -8.60 -3.54
N SER A 192 4.64 -9.92 -3.43
CA SER A 192 3.58 -10.85 -3.80
C SER A 192 2.38 -10.70 -2.85
N PRO A 193 1.15 -10.98 -3.32
CA PRO A 193 -0.03 -10.89 -2.47
C PRO A 193 0.07 -11.75 -1.20
N LYS A 194 0.60 -12.96 -1.32
CA LYS A 194 0.75 -13.89 -0.17
C LYS A 194 1.73 -13.39 0.90
N GLN A 195 2.73 -12.61 0.53
CA GLN A 195 3.76 -12.08 1.43
C GLN A 195 3.43 -10.67 1.95
N LEU A 196 2.30 -10.11 1.55
CA LEU A 196 1.95 -8.73 1.86
C LEU A 196 1.99 -8.42 3.36
N SER A 197 1.30 -9.23 4.17
CA SER A 197 1.20 -8.98 5.62
C SER A 197 2.57 -9.00 6.29
N VAL A 198 3.41 -9.98 5.97
CA VAL A 198 4.76 -10.09 6.53
C VAL A 198 5.63 -8.91 6.11
N ASN A 199 5.63 -8.57 4.82
CA ASN A 199 6.45 -7.49 4.29
C ASN A 199 6.01 -6.11 4.79
N ALA A 200 4.70 -5.89 4.95
CA ALA A 200 4.16 -4.66 5.52
C ALA A 200 4.58 -4.49 6.98
N ILE A 201 4.45 -5.54 7.79
CA ILE A 201 4.85 -5.53 9.20
C ILE A 201 6.35 -5.30 9.33
N ASN A 202 7.17 -6.01 8.57
CA ASN A 202 8.62 -5.87 8.61
C ASN A 202 9.06 -4.45 8.24
N LYS A 203 8.43 -3.85 7.22
CA LYS A 203 8.76 -2.47 6.83
C LYS A 203 8.33 -1.45 7.88
N TYR A 204 7.17 -1.62 8.50
CA TYR A 204 6.75 -0.78 9.62
C TYR A 204 7.75 -0.86 10.78
N LEU A 205 8.15 -2.07 11.19
CA LEU A 205 9.11 -2.28 12.28
C LEU A 205 10.48 -1.69 11.95
N GLU A 206 10.94 -1.82 10.70
CA GLU A 206 12.18 -1.19 10.22
C GLU A 206 12.12 0.34 10.36
N LEU A 207 11.05 0.96 9.87
CA LEU A 207 10.87 2.41 9.94
C LEU A 207 10.80 2.92 11.38
N LYS A 208 10.12 2.18 12.24
CA LYS A 208 10.04 2.48 13.67
C LYS A 208 11.41 2.38 14.35
N ALA A 209 12.16 1.31 14.10
CA ALA A 209 13.50 1.10 14.66
C ALA A 209 14.50 2.20 14.24
N ARG A 210 14.36 2.72 13.02
CA ARG A 210 15.17 3.83 12.51
C ARG A 210 14.73 5.19 13.02
N GLN A 211 13.69 5.28 13.84
CA GLN A 211 13.10 6.54 14.29
C GLN A 211 12.72 7.47 13.12
N ALA A 212 12.31 6.89 12.00
CA ALA A 212 11.90 7.62 10.80
C ALA A 212 10.49 8.22 10.93
N ILE A 213 9.71 7.71 11.89
CA ILE A 213 8.32 8.10 12.16
C ILE A 213 8.30 9.21 13.21
#